data_1d07e2f989dae05ff8d750eb0e9689ed
#
_entry.id   1d07e2f989dae05ff8d750eb0e9689ed
#
_cell.length_a   1.000
_cell.length_b   1.000
_cell.length_c   1.000
_cell.angle_alpha   90.00
_cell.angle_beta   90.00
_cell.angle_gamma   90.00
#
_symmetry.space_group_name_H-M   'P 1'
#
loop_
_entity.id
_entity.type
_entity.pdbx_description
1 polymer ?
#
loop_
_entity_poly.entity_id
_entity_poly.type
_entity_poly.pdbx_seq_one_letter_code
_entity_poly.pdbx_strand_id
1 'polypeptide(L)'
;MSKPFPLLKLPRLALDEILITMRPFELIQFSMTSSKSRIILKYLLRARVNSKYILLVNTFNEPKITFFGSDTYFDCQFTSNKLRSEKSEYFEAQNGLKYDRIWMYSDNVIMDWMRLFKIVMELFNFQRHAVILCLDTFPDQKKTIIDLMRSQLPSVNYCGFHGKIVADQDVEYFLKNINVTEYLDFKCKLSDNFQLKLTNNLEKISVTEGNWLNYSQLIQLKALDVEIKGSKITNVEMNAFLISWMMSKCHQDIVRLEIQVNDPETRDVILDLPHEIIDNDVIREGRTFKNEIIRMRGGIDIKRNDGATGTIYFKIDGDQLMLNMIVFCLYE
;
A
#
# COMPACT_ATOMS: atom_id res chain seq x y z
N MET A 1 18.00 -16.19 44.38
CA MET A 1 17.26 -16.12 43.08
C MET A 1 15.78 -16.34 43.34
N SER A 2 14.93 -15.36 43.07
CA SER A 2 13.49 -15.50 43.18
C SER A 2 13.00 -16.56 42.17
N LYS A 3 12.10 -17.46 42.59
CA LYS A 3 11.48 -18.42 41.66
C LYS A 3 10.71 -17.64 40.59
N PRO A 4 10.84 -18.02 39.28
CA PRO A 4 10.12 -17.36 38.21
C PRO A 4 8.62 -17.47 38.45
N PHE A 5 7.89 -16.37 38.22
CA PHE A 5 6.42 -16.33 38.38
C PHE A 5 5.74 -17.26 37.38
N PRO A 6 4.89 -18.20 37.83
CA PRO A 6 4.29 -19.20 36.96
C PRO A 6 3.09 -18.64 36.20
N LEU A 7 3.31 -17.71 35.25
CA LEU A 7 2.27 -17.00 34.50
C LEU A 7 1.19 -17.94 33.90
N LEU A 8 1.61 -19.08 33.33
CA LEU A 8 0.71 -20.05 32.73
C LEU A 8 -0.15 -20.86 33.71
N LYS A 9 0.03 -20.66 35.04
CA LYS A 9 -0.81 -21.27 36.08
C LYS A 9 -1.93 -20.33 36.56
N LEU A 10 -1.98 -19.11 36.07
CA LEU A 10 -3.05 -18.19 36.41
C LEU A 10 -4.41 -18.67 35.88
N PRO A 11 -5.52 -18.30 36.54
CA PRO A 11 -6.85 -18.44 35.97
C PRO A 11 -6.93 -17.77 34.60
N ARG A 12 -7.74 -18.34 33.70
CA ARG A 12 -7.83 -17.89 32.30
C ARG A 12 -8.10 -16.39 32.18
N LEU A 13 -9.04 -15.84 32.96
CA LEU A 13 -9.38 -14.42 32.92
C LEU A 13 -8.17 -13.53 33.29
N ALA A 14 -7.45 -13.91 34.36
CA ALA A 14 -6.27 -13.15 34.79
C ALA A 14 -5.13 -13.23 33.75
N LEU A 15 -4.96 -14.38 33.11
CA LEU A 15 -4.00 -14.54 32.03
C LEU A 15 -4.38 -13.67 30.82
N ASP A 16 -5.66 -13.66 30.44
CA ASP A 16 -6.17 -12.82 29.34
C ASP A 16 -5.92 -11.33 29.59
N GLU A 17 -6.21 -10.84 30.81
CA GLU A 17 -5.96 -9.45 31.20
C GLU A 17 -4.47 -9.07 31.08
N ILE A 18 -3.57 -9.93 31.52
CA ILE A 18 -2.14 -9.71 31.41
C ILE A 18 -1.70 -9.67 29.95
N LEU A 19 -2.19 -10.63 29.13
CA LEU A 19 -1.80 -10.70 27.72
C LEU A 19 -2.31 -9.48 26.91
N ILE A 20 -3.44 -8.87 27.30
CA ILE A 20 -3.95 -7.65 26.68
C ILE A 20 -2.99 -6.46 26.88
N THR A 21 -2.34 -6.38 28.04
CA THR A 21 -1.42 -5.28 28.35
C THR A 21 -0.05 -5.45 27.72
N MET A 22 0.30 -6.68 27.29
CA MET A 22 1.58 -6.95 26.64
C MET A 22 1.64 -6.39 25.22
N ARG A 23 2.81 -5.84 24.88
CA ARG A 23 3.12 -5.41 23.51
C ARG A 23 3.29 -6.61 22.56
N PRO A 24 3.11 -6.44 21.25
CA PRO A 24 3.24 -7.54 20.29
C PRO A 24 4.54 -8.33 20.43
N PHE A 25 5.67 -7.65 20.65
CA PHE A 25 6.98 -8.32 20.78
C PHE A 25 7.14 -9.08 22.09
N GLU A 26 6.55 -8.61 23.19
CA GLU A 26 6.53 -9.34 24.46
C GLU A 26 5.74 -10.63 24.30
N LEU A 27 4.60 -10.59 23.58
CA LEU A 27 3.81 -11.77 23.26
C LEU A 27 4.60 -12.76 22.38
N ILE A 28 5.31 -12.26 21.36
CA ILE A 28 6.16 -13.10 20.51
C ILE A 28 7.28 -13.74 21.35
N GLN A 29 8.03 -12.96 22.14
CA GLN A 29 9.09 -13.47 23.01
C GLN A 29 8.54 -14.52 23.98
N PHE A 30 7.40 -14.25 24.59
CA PHE A 30 6.75 -15.20 25.49
C PHE A 30 6.35 -16.50 24.74
N SER A 31 5.88 -16.43 23.50
CA SER A 31 5.59 -17.60 22.68
C SER A 31 6.81 -18.48 22.42
N MET A 32 7.99 -17.88 22.40
CA MET A 32 9.26 -18.57 22.13
C MET A 32 9.85 -19.24 23.36
N THR A 33 9.35 -18.98 24.57
CA THR A 33 9.88 -19.56 25.80
C THR A 33 9.59 -21.06 25.94
N SER A 34 8.48 -21.54 25.38
CA SER A 34 8.12 -22.97 25.38
C SER A 34 7.02 -23.28 24.36
N SER A 35 6.92 -24.55 23.94
CA SER A 35 5.81 -25.03 23.09
C SER A 35 4.45 -24.84 23.77
N LYS A 36 4.37 -24.95 25.10
CA LYS A 36 3.14 -24.72 25.86
C LYS A 36 2.70 -23.27 25.82
N SER A 37 3.63 -22.31 26.01
CA SER A 37 3.30 -20.86 25.89
C SER A 37 2.84 -20.52 24.48
N ARG A 38 3.47 -21.06 23.45
CA ARG A 38 3.07 -20.87 22.05
C ARG A 38 1.65 -21.35 21.79
N ILE A 39 1.29 -22.56 22.21
CA ILE A 39 -0.06 -23.11 22.01
C ILE A 39 -1.11 -22.28 22.72
N ILE A 40 -0.84 -21.90 23.98
CA ILE A 40 -1.77 -21.08 24.78
C ILE A 40 -1.97 -19.71 24.13
N LEU A 41 -0.87 -19.02 23.77
CA LEU A 41 -0.96 -17.72 23.11
C LEU A 41 -1.69 -17.79 21.78
N LYS A 42 -1.39 -18.78 20.94
CA LYS A 42 -2.09 -18.99 19.67
C LYS A 42 -3.59 -19.12 19.87
N TYR A 43 -4.00 -19.91 20.85
CA TYR A 43 -5.43 -20.08 21.19
C TYR A 43 -6.06 -18.77 21.65
N LEU A 44 -5.46 -18.07 22.60
CA LEU A 44 -6.00 -16.86 23.20
C LEU A 44 -6.02 -15.66 22.22
N LEU A 45 -4.97 -15.48 21.44
CA LEU A 45 -4.88 -14.37 20.47
C LEU A 45 -5.82 -14.58 19.27
N ARG A 46 -5.97 -15.83 18.80
CA ARG A 46 -6.87 -16.14 17.68
C ARG A 46 -8.34 -16.19 18.06
N ALA A 47 -8.68 -16.50 19.33
CA ALA A 47 -10.05 -16.47 19.84
C ALA A 47 -10.63 -15.03 19.90
N ARG A 48 -9.79 -14.01 19.83
CA ARG A 48 -10.24 -12.62 19.70
C ARG A 48 -10.60 -12.36 18.26
N VAL A 49 -11.89 -12.15 18.03
CA VAL A 49 -12.51 -12.03 16.69
C VAL A 49 -11.92 -10.91 15.85
N ASN A 50 -11.31 -9.89 16.46
CA ASN A 50 -10.71 -8.77 15.76
C ASN A 50 -9.29 -8.48 16.27
N SER A 51 -8.28 -8.68 15.43
CA SER A 51 -6.97 -8.11 15.73
C SER A 51 -7.06 -6.59 15.70
N LYS A 52 -6.57 -5.95 16.78
CA LYS A 52 -6.44 -4.49 16.84
C LYS A 52 -5.31 -3.94 15.97
N TYR A 53 -4.58 -4.81 15.30
CA TYR A 53 -3.42 -4.44 14.51
C TYR A 53 -3.61 -4.75 13.02
N ILE A 54 -3.05 -3.88 12.18
CA ILE A 54 -2.77 -4.15 10.78
C ILE A 54 -1.32 -4.63 10.70
N LEU A 55 -1.07 -5.67 9.94
CA LEU A 55 0.28 -6.14 9.66
C LEU A 55 0.87 -5.37 8.47
N LEU A 56 2.05 -4.78 8.66
CA LEU A 56 2.87 -4.26 7.57
C LEU A 56 4.23 -4.97 7.61
N VAL A 57 4.62 -5.54 6.49
CA VAL A 57 5.94 -6.14 6.31
C VAL A 57 6.69 -5.48 5.17
N ASN A 58 7.99 -5.31 5.32
CA ASN A 58 8.83 -4.87 4.21
C ASN A 58 10.15 -5.65 4.13
N THR A 59 10.73 -5.65 2.93
CA THR A 59 11.98 -6.37 2.62
C THR A 59 13.10 -5.41 2.18
N PHE A 60 13.20 -4.22 2.79
CA PHE A 60 14.36 -3.35 2.61
C PHE A 60 15.64 -3.99 3.18
N ASN A 61 16.81 -3.36 2.98
CA ASN A 61 18.11 -3.84 3.49
C ASN A 61 18.06 -4.24 4.99
N GLU A 62 17.27 -3.53 5.76
CA GLU A 62 16.93 -3.85 7.14
C GLU A 62 15.44 -4.20 7.19
N PRO A 63 15.09 -5.47 6.88
CA PRO A 63 13.71 -5.88 6.76
C PRO A 63 12.96 -5.78 8.08
N LYS A 64 11.66 -5.50 8.00
CA LYS A 64 10.89 -5.09 9.16
C LYS A 64 9.51 -5.74 9.17
N ILE A 65 9.02 -6.05 10.37
CA ILE A 65 7.63 -6.42 10.65
C ILE A 65 7.05 -5.37 11.57
N THR A 66 5.96 -4.75 11.15
CA THR A 66 5.27 -3.68 11.88
C THR A 66 3.86 -4.12 12.25
N PHE A 67 3.51 -3.95 13.50
CA PHE A 67 2.12 -4.01 13.98
C PHE A 67 1.62 -2.57 14.09
N PHE A 68 0.67 -2.24 13.25
CA PHE A 68 0.09 -0.90 13.24
C PHE A 68 -1.21 -0.90 14.04
N GLY A 69 -1.21 -0.21 15.19
CA GLY A 69 -2.37 0.01 16.04
C GLY A 69 -3.08 1.32 15.70
N SER A 70 -3.95 1.79 16.59
CA SER A 70 -4.70 3.04 16.40
C SER A 70 -3.80 4.28 16.36
N ASP A 71 -2.78 4.33 17.20
CA ASP A 71 -1.87 5.45 17.40
C ASP A 71 -0.39 5.04 17.54
N THR A 72 -0.11 3.74 17.56
CA THR A 72 1.22 3.22 17.84
C THR A 72 1.65 2.21 16.80
N TYR A 73 2.88 2.39 16.30
CA TYR A 73 3.60 1.45 15.46
C TYR A 73 4.58 0.65 16.32
N PHE A 74 4.44 -0.67 16.31
CA PHE A 74 5.40 -1.57 16.93
C PHE A 74 6.25 -2.20 15.82
N ASP A 75 7.50 -1.72 15.70
CA ASP A 75 8.45 -2.14 14.68
C ASP A 75 9.43 -3.19 15.21
N CYS A 76 9.52 -4.35 14.57
CA CYS A 76 10.65 -5.25 14.71
C CYS A 76 11.51 -5.17 13.46
N GLN A 77 12.68 -4.58 13.58
CA GLN A 77 13.60 -4.33 12.47
C GLN A 77 14.86 -5.15 12.63
N PHE A 78 15.23 -5.90 11.58
CA PHE A 78 16.44 -6.70 11.56
C PHE A 78 17.61 -5.90 11.02
N THR A 79 18.78 -6.07 11.61
CA THR A 79 20.00 -5.39 11.20
C THR A 79 21.22 -6.31 11.32
N SER A 80 22.17 -6.17 10.39
CA SER A 80 23.50 -6.79 10.49
C SER A 80 24.50 -5.93 11.28
N ASN A 81 24.07 -4.74 11.73
CA ASN A 81 24.91 -3.84 12.51
C ASN A 81 24.82 -4.16 14.01
N LYS A 82 25.87 -4.77 14.56
CA LYS A 82 25.97 -5.11 15.99
C LYS A 82 25.79 -3.94 16.94
N LEU A 83 26.17 -2.71 16.54
CA LEU A 83 26.03 -1.53 17.38
C LEU A 83 24.58 -1.09 17.59
N ARG A 84 23.66 -1.57 16.77
CA ARG A 84 22.21 -1.34 16.89
C ARG A 84 21.49 -2.48 17.61
N SER A 85 22.18 -3.60 17.87
CA SER A 85 21.61 -4.77 18.53
C SER A 85 20.97 -4.42 19.87
N GLU A 86 19.78 -5.01 20.11
CA GLU A 86 19.04 -4.92 21.39
C GLU A 86 18.62 -3.49 21.81
N LYS A 87 18.77 -2.50 20.94
CA LYS A 87 18.26 -1.17 21.19
C LYS A 87 16.75 -1.14 21.00
N SER A 88 16.05 -0.56 21.96
CA SER A 88 14.67 -0.14 21.79
C SER A 88 14.63 1.39 21.66
N GLU A 89 13.84 1.85 20.71
CA GLU A 89 13.64 3.28 20.46
C GLU A 89 12.14 3.56 20.59
N TYR A 90 11.81 4.51 21.48
CA TYR A 90 10.47 5.04 21.58
C TYR A 90 10.50 6.52 21.22
N PHE A 91 9.69 6.91 20.24
CA PHE A 91 9.58 8.32 19.85
C PHE A 91 8.16 8.62 19.33
N GLU A 92 7.78 9.87 19.47
CA GLU A 92 6.52 10.37 18.91
C GLU A 92 6.84 11.27 17.71
N ALA A 93 6.19 11.00 16.59
CA ALA A 93 6.32 11.82 15.39
C ALA A 93 5.49 13.10 15.51
N GLN A 94 5.78 14.10 14.66
CA GLN A 94 5.08 15.39 14.66
C GLN A 94 3.55 15.29 14.45
N ASN A 95 3.09 14.21 13.84
CA ASN A 95 1.66 13.92 13.62
C ASN A 95 1.00 13.17 14.80
N GLY A 96 1.67 13.04 15.95
CA GLY A 96 1.18 12.36 17.13
C GLY A 96 1.26 10.83 17.10
N LEU A 97 1.78 10.24 16.02
CA LEU A 97 1.99 8.79 15.95
C LEU A 97 3.19 8.37 16.80
N LYS A 98 3.01 7.32 17.58
CA LYS A 98 4.03 6.76 18.47
C LYS A 98 4.69 5.57 17.79
N TYR A 99 6.01 5.49 17.95
CA TYR A 99 6.84 4.41 17.43
C TYR A 99 7.55 3.72 18.57
N ASP A 100 7.37 2.40 18.67
CA ASP A 100 8.07 1.51 19.58
C ASP A 100 8.84 0.50 18.72
N ARG A 101 10.14 0.74 18.55
CA ARG A 101 11.01 -0.04 17.66
C ARG A 101 12.00 -0.87 18.45
N ILE A 102 12.13 -2.13 18.05
CA ILE A 102 13.15 -3.06 18.54
C ILE A 102 14.07 -3.43 17.38
N TRP A 103 15.38 -3.30 17.59
CA TRP A 103 16.40 -3.75 16.68
C TRP A 103 16.85 -5.16 17.02
N MET A 104 16.78 -6.07 16.05
CA MET A 104 17.25 -7.44 16.19
C MET A 104 18.49 -7.66 15.32
N TYR A 105 19.62 -7.96 15.96
CA TYR A 105 20.83 -8.33 15.24
C TYR A 105 20.68 -9.71 14.61
N SER A 106 21.14 -9.84 13.37
CA SER A 106 21.19 -11.10 12.66
C SER A 106 22.33 -11.12 11.65
N ASP A 107 23.06 -12.22 11.59
CA ASP A 107 24.05 -12.46 10.53
C ASP A 107 23.38 -12.75 9.18
N ASN A 108 22.12 -13.19 9.19
CA ASN A 108 21.31 -13.38 8.00
C ASN A 108 19.90 -12.78 8.21
N VAL A 109 19.82 -11.46 8.03
CA VAL A 109 18.64 -10.65 8.34
C VAL A 109 17.37 -11.15 7.68
N ILE A 110 17.45 -11.59 6.43
CA ILE A 110 16.26 -12.05 5.69
C ILE A 110 15.77 -13.43 6.16
N MET A 111 16.68 -14.34 6.51
CA MET A 111 16.28 -15.64 7.00
C MET A 111 15.62 -15.55 8.38
N ASP A 112 16.14 -14.72 9.27
CA ASP A 112 15.56 -14.54 10.59
C ASP A 112 14.26 -13.72 10.52
N TRP A 113 14.18 -12.73 9.61
CA TRP A 113 12.91 -12.06 9.29
C TRP A 113 11.85 -13.08 8.83
N MET A 114 12.19 -14.00 7.91
CA MET A 114 11.25 -15.04 7.44
C MET A 114 10.81 -15.99 8.56
N ARG A 115 11.70 -16.31 9.51
CA ARG A 115 11.36 -17.13 10.69
C ARG A 115 10.39 -16.40 11.60
N LEU A 116 10.68 -15.12 11.91
CA LEU A 116 9.79 -14.29 12.74
C LEU A 116 8.44 -14.08 12.07
N PHE A 117 8.41 -13.83 10.75
CA PHE A 117 7.17 -13.66 10.00
C PHE A 117 6.25 -14.88 10.14
N LYS A 118 6.79 -16.10 10.03
CA LYS A 118 6.01 -17.34 10.26
C LYS A 118 5.41 -17.40 11.67
N ILE A 119 6.18 -17.03 12.68
CA ILE A 119 5.72 -17.00 14.08
C ILE A 119 4.59 -15.98 14.25
N VAL A 120 4.76 -14.78 13.69
CA VAL A 120 3.76 -13.73 13.72
C VAL A 120 2.46 -14.18 13.07
N MET A 121 2.53 -14.77 11.89
CA MET A 121 1.35 -15.30 11.19
C MET A 121 0.69 -16.49 11.90
N GLU A 122 1.47 -17.27 12.64
CA GLU A 122 0.92 -18.35 13.48
C GLU A 122 0.17 -17.83 14.70
N LEU A 123 0.66 -16.78 15.35
CA LEU A 123 0.13 -16.28 16.62
C LEU A 123 -1.06 -15.33 16.45
N PHE A 124 -0.97 -14.41 15.47
CA PHE A 124 -1.93 -13.33 15.32
C PHE A 124 -2.91 -13.59 14.18
N ASN A 125 -4.10 -13.04 14.32
CA ASN A 125 -5.13 -13.04 13.28
C ASN A 125 -5.36 -11.60 12.80
N PHE A 126 -4.66 -11.20 11.75
CA PHE A 126 -4.79 -9.87 11.18
C PHE A 126 -5.95 -9.81 10.19
N GLN A 127 -6.70 -8.72 10.21
CA GLN A 127 -7.75 -8.46 9.23
C GLN A 127 -7.20 -7.81 7.96
N ARG A 128 -6.12 -7.04 8.08
CA ARG A 128 -5.51 -6.30 6.97
C ARG A 128 -4.00 -6.55 6.94
N HIS A 129 -3.51 -6.70 5.74
CA HIS A 129 -2.11 -6.99 5.46
C HIS A 129 -1.57 -5.99 4.45
N ALA A 130 -0.43 -5.39 4.76
CA ALA A 130 0.33 -4.54 3.87
C ALA A 130 1.73 -5.12 3.64
N VAL A 131 2.15 -5.15 2.38
CA VAL A 131 3.44 -5.70 1.97
C VAL A 131 4.19 -4.67 1.15
N ILE A 132 5.45 -4.41 1.48
CA ILE A 132 6.37 -3.61 0.67
C ILE A 132 7.56 -4.50 0.29
N LEU A 133 7.68 -4.79 -0.99
CA LEU A 133 8.76 -5.60 -1.54
C LEU A 133 9.83 -4.71 -2.17
N CYS A 134 11.03 -4.75 -1.60
CA CYS A 134 12.22 -4.17 -2.23
C CYS A 134 12.92 -5.27 -3.01
N LEU A 135 12.66 -5.32 -4.33
CA LEU A 135 13.03 -6.46 -5.17
C LEU A 135 14.50 -6.46 -5.63
N ASP A 136 15.27 -5.42 -5.33
CA ASP A 136 16.71 -5.35 -5.59
C ASP A 136 17.58 -5.66 -4.37
N THR A 137 16.98 -5.87 -3.20
CA THR A 137 17.70 -6.01 -1.92
C THR A 137 18.21 -7.42 -1.67
N PHE A 138 17.40 -8.45 -1.93
CA PHE A 138 17.73 -9.87 -1.68
C PHE A 138 17.57 -10.69 -2.96
N PRO A 139 18.46 -10.51 -3.95
CA PRO A 139 18.26 -11.06 -5.30
C PRO A 139 18.11 -12.58 -5.33
N ASP A 140 18.89 -13.31 -4.50
CA ASP A 140 18.87 -14.79 -4.47
C ASP A 140 17.68 -15.37 -3.71
N GLN A 141 17.02 -14.56 -2.85
CA GLN A 141 15.93 -15.00 -1.98
C GLN A 141 14.54 -14.53 -2.43
N LYS A 142 14.42 -13.72 -3.49
CA LYS A 142 13.15 -13.14 -3.95
C LYS A 142 12.02 -14.17 -4.05
N LYS A 143 12.27 -15.25 -4.79
CA LYS A 143 11.28 -16.31 -4.97
C LYS A 143 10.89 -16.96 -3.63
N THR A 144 11.87 -17.23 -2.77
CA THR A 144 11.62 -17.82 -1.44
C THR A 144 10.78 -16.90 -0.57
N ILE A 145 11.02 -15.58 -0.63
CA ILE A 145 10.23 -14.58 0.08
C ILE A 145 8.78 -14.56 -0.44
N ILE A 146 8.59 -14.53 -1.76
CA ILE A 146 7.25 -14.53 -2.38
C ILE A 146 6.51 -15.84 -2.07
N ASP A 147 7.17 -16.99 -2.15
CA ASP A 147 6.58 -18.30 -1.83
C ASP A 147 6.18 -18.38 -0.35
N LEU A 148 7.00 -17.84 0.55
CA LEU A 148 6.63 -17.72 1.95
C LEU A 148 5.41 -16.84 2.14
N MET A 149 5.40 -15.64 1.54
CA MET A 149 4.25 -14.74 1.62
C MET A 149 2.98 -15.42 1.08
N ARG A 150 3.04 -16.05 -0.09
CA ARG A 150 1.92 -16.80 -0.65
C ARG A 150 1.37 -17.87 0.31
N SER A 151 2.26 -18.59 1.01
CA SER A 151 1.85 -19.64 1.96
C SER A 151 1.13 -19.09 3.19
N GLN A 152 1.38 -17.84 3.56
CA GLN A 152 0.84 -17.19 4.74
C GLN A 152 -0.25 -16.16 4.42
N LEU A 153 -0.17 -15.51 3.26
CA LEU A 153 -0.99 -14.39 2.84
C LEU A 153 -1.50 -14.63 1.40
N PRO A 154 -2.61 -15.35 1.20
CA PRO A 154 -3.15 -15.55 -0.15
C PRO A 154 -3.67 -14.26 -0.77
N SER A 155 -3.96 -13.25 0.04
CA SER A 155 -4.32 -11.89 -0.38
C SER A 155 -3.75 -10.84 0.55
N VAL A 156 -3.49 -9.64 0.01
CA VAL A 156 -3.03 -8.46 0.74
C VAL A 156 -3.86 -7.24 0.35
N ASN A 157 -4.08 -6.33 1.30
CA ASN A 157 -4.83 -5.10 1.04
C ASN A 157 -3.95 -4.07 0.31
N TYR A 158 -2.70 -3.97 0.71
CA TYR A 158 -1.71 -3.08 0.10
C TYR A 158 -0.48 -3.86 -0.35
N CYS A 159 -0.01 -3.58 -1.58
CA CYS A 159 1.28 -4.04 -2.06
C CYS A 159 2.06 -2.89 -2.69
N GLY A 160 3.28 -2.63 -2.20
CA GLY A 160 4.24 -1.71 -2.79
C GLY A 160 5.44 -2.46 -3.37
N PHE A 161 5.78 -2.21 -4.63
CA PHE A 161 7.01 -2.67 -5.26
C PHE A 161 8.02 -1.53 -5.28
N HIS A 162 9.16 -1.74 -4.63
CA HIS A 162 10.24 -0.78 -4.52
C HIS A 162 11.53 -1.34 -5.13
N GLY A 163 12.39 -0.45 -5.60
CA GLY A 163 13.69 -0.80 -6.18
C GLY A 163 14.08 0.15 -7.32
N LYS A 164 15.36 0.22 -7.66
CA LYS A 164 15.82 1.06 -8.76
C LYS A 164 15.47 0.45 -10.11
N ILE A 165 15.86 -0.82 -10.30
CA ILE A 165 15.57 -1.60 -11.51
C ILE A 165 15.11 -2.98 -11.04
N VAL A 166 13.88 -3.32 -11.39
CA VAL A 166 13.24 -4.55 -10.97
C VAL A 166 12.96 -5.41 -12.20
N ALA A 167 13.19 -6.70 -12.09
CA ALA A 167 12.84 -7.64 -13.16
C ALA A 167 11.31 -7.82 -13.20
N ASP A 168 10.73 -7.64 -14.38
CA ASP A 168 9.29 -7.79 -14.62
C ASP A 168 8.75 -9.11 -14.09
N GLN A 169 9.52 -10.19 -14.29
CA GLN A 169 9.18 -11.55 -13.86
C GLN A 169 8.95 -11.69 -12.35
N ASP A 170 9.66 -10.90 -11.52
CA ASP A 170 9.49 -10.94 -10.08
C ASP A 170 8.13 -10.33 -9.66
N VAL A 171 7.76 -9.21 -10.30
CA VAL A 171 6.46 -8.57 -10.11
C VAL A 171 5.33 -9.46 -10.62
N GLU A 172 5.47 -10.00 -11.84
CA GLU A 172 4.49 -10.93 -12.42
C GLU A 172 4.31 -12.17 -11.55
N TYR A 173 5.41 -12.72 -11.02
CA TYR A 173 5.37 -13.88 -10.14
C TYR A 173 4.60 -13.57 -8.85
N PHE A 174 4.82 -12.39 -8.25
CA PHE A 174 4.07 -11.98 -7.07
C PHE A 174 2.57 -11.83 -7.39
N LEU A 175 2.21 -11.04 -8.40
CA LEU A 175 0.83 -10.73 -8.75
C LEU A 175 0.04 -11.97 -9.23
N LYS A 176 0.73 -12.96 -9.79
CA LYS A 176 0.13 -14.26 -10.15
C LYS A 176 -0.23 -15.11 -8.94
N ASN A 177 0.50 -14.98 -7.83
CA ASN A 177 0.42 -15.87 -6.67
C ASN A 177 -0.27 -15.25 -5.46
N ILE A 178 -0.33 -13.93 -5.37
CA ILE A 178 -0.89 -13.19 -4.24
C ILE A 178 -1.84 -12.12 -4.79
N ASN A 179 -3.09 -12.16 -4.34
CA ASN A 179 -4.10 -11.19 -4.77
C ASN A 179 -3.95 -9.88 -4.00
N VAL A 180 -3.83 -8.74 -4.71
CA VAL A 180 -3.87 -7.40 -4.11
C VAL A 180 -5.30 -6.88 -4.19
N THR A 181 -5.90 -6.51 -3.06
CA THR A 181 -7.34 -6.22 -3.01
C THR A 181 -7.70 -4.75 -3.03
N GLU A 182 -6.82 -3.87 -2.55
CA GLU A 182 -7.16 -2.44 -2.39
C GLU A 182 -6.15 -1.53 -3.09
N TYR A 183 -4.87 -1.57 -2.72
CA TYR A 183 -3.90 -0.61 -3.19
C TYR A 183 -2.63 -1.26 -3.73
N LEU A 184 -2.25 -0.88 -4.95
CA LEU A 184 -1.03 -1.30 -5.63
C LEU A 184 -0.15 -0.08 -5.94
N ASP A 185 1.11 -0.12 -5.47
CA ASP A 185 2.04 1.00 -5.57
C ASP A 185 3.36 0.56 -6.23
N PHE A 186 3.72 1.20 -7.34
CA PHE A 186 4.96 0.96 -8.09
C PHE A 186 5.93 2.12 -7.87
N LYS A 187 6.91 1.90 -6.99
CA LYS A 187 8.08 2.79 -6.78
C LYS A 187 9.34 2.12 -7.28
N CYS A 188 9.28 1.60 -8.48
CA CYS A 188 10.38 0.91 -9.14
C CYS A 188 10.29 1.07 -10.65
N LYS A 189 11.45 1.01 -11.30
CA LYS A 189 11.52 1.01 -12.75
C LYS A 189 11.39 -0.41 -13.27
N LEU A 190 10.41 -0.63 -14.14
CA LEU A 190 10.16 -1.87 -14.89
C LEU A 190 10.60 -1.70 -16.35
N SER A 191 10.64 -2.77 -17.12
CA SER A 191 10.95 -2.67 -18.55
C SER A 191 9.82 -1.95 -19.30
N ASP A 192 10.16 -1.33 -20.42
CA ASP A 192 9.20 -0.63 -21.28
C ASP A 192 8.09 -1.55 -21.83
N ASN A 193 8.34 -2.86 -21.82
CA ASN A 193 7.42 -3.88 -22.33
C ASN A 193 6.58 -4.56 -21.23
N PHE A 194 6.74 -4.15 -19.96
CA PHE A 194 5.96 -4.71 -18.88
C PHE A 194 4.46 -4.55 -19.11
N GLN A 195 3.70 -5.62 -18.86
CA GLN A 195 2.25 -5.65 -19.03
C GLN A 195 1.59 -5.97 -17.70
N LEU A 196 0.96 -4.97 -17.09
CA LEU A 196 0.22 -5.17 -15.85
C LEU A 196 -1.09 -5.91 -16.12
N LYS A 197 -1.26 -7.07 -15.48
CA LYS A 197 -2.49 -7.86 -15.55
C LYS A 197 -3.14 -7.90 -14.18
N LEU A 198 -4.25 -7.21 -14.03
CA LEU A 198 -5.06 -7.21 -12.81
C LEU A 198 -6.27 -8.11 -12.97
N THR A 199 -6.54 -8.92 -11.96
CA THR A 199 -7.71 -9.82 -11.92
C THR A 199 -8.94 -9.17 -11.30
N ASN A 200 -8.76 -8.12 -10.51
CA ASN A 200 -9.80 -7.41 -9.77
C ASN A 200 -9.68 -5.90 -9.91
N ASN A 201 -10.73 -5.19 -9.52
CA ASN A 201 -10.71 -3.74 -9.39
C ASN A 201 -9.97 -3.37 -8.10
N LEU A 202 -9.14 -2.34 -8.18
CA LEU A 202 -8.42 -1.77 -7.03
C LEU A 202 -9.12 -0.49 -6.55
N GLU A 203 -8.94 -0.16 -5.28
CA GLU A 203 -9.30 1.17 -4.80
C GLU A 203 -8.31 2.21 -5.34
N LYS A 204 -7.02 1.88 -5.32
CA LYS A 204 -5.98 2.79 -5.83
C LYS A 204 -4.85 2.05 -6.53
N ILE A 205 -4.33 2.68 -7.59
CA ILE A 205 -3.04 2.35 -8.20
C ILE A 205 -2.17 3.60 -8.28
N SER A 206 -0.91 3.49 -7.86
CA SER A 206 0.09 4.57 -7.93
C SER A 206 1.33 4.06 -8.65
N VAL A 207 1.83 4.84 -9.59
CA VAL A 207 3.01 4.51 -10.41
C VAL A 207 3.91 5.74 -10.47
N THR A 208 5.14 5.65 -9.94
CA THR A 208 6.11 6.75 -9.98
C THR A 208 7.09 6.68 -11.16
N GLU A 209 7.32 5.49 -11.69
CA GLU A 209 8.20 5.23 -12.85
C GLU A 209 7.41 4.51 -13.94
N GLY A 210 6.48 5.25 -14.58
CA GLY A 210 5.46 4.71 -15.49
C GLY A 210 5.92 4.54 -16.95
N ASN A 211 7.23 4.44 -17.24
CA ASN A 211 7.77 4.31 -18.60
C ASN A 211 7.20 3.12 -19.40
N TRP A 212 6.69 2.11 -18.72
CA TRP A 212 6.04 0.94 -19.30
C TRP A 212 4.55 1.15 -19.61
N LEU A 213 3.92 2.16 -19.00
CA LEU A 213 2.48 2.39 -19.10
C LEU A 213 2.18 3.20 -20.36
N ASN A 214 1.48 2.57 -21.29
CA ASN A 214 1.01 3.15 -22.55
C ASN A 214 -0.53 3.33 -22.53
N TYR A 215 -1.07 3.94 -23.58
CA TYR A 215 -2.50 4.20 -23.73
C TYR A 215 -3.37 2.94 -23.57
N SER A 216 -2.98 1.82 -24.23
CA SER A 216 -3.72 0.57 -24.14
C SER A 216 -3.80 0.02 -22.71
N GLN A 217 -2.72 0.16 -21.95
CA GLN A 217 -2.68 -0.24 -20.54
C GLN A 217 -3.49 0.72 -19.66
N LEU A 218 -3.41 2.05 -19.92
CA LEU A 218 -4.22 3.01 -19.20
C LEU A 218 -5.72 2.67 -19.30
N ILE A 219 -6.22 2.42 -20.50
CA ILE A 219 -7.64 2.06 -20.70
C ILE A 219 -8.04 0.78 -19.95
N GLN A 220 -7.13 -0.16 -19.79
CA GLN A 220 -7.39 -1.45 -19.13
C GLN A 220 -7.24 -1.42 -17.60
N LEU A 221 -6.66 -0.36 -17.03
CA LEU A 221 -6.56 -0.23 -15.58
C LEU A 221 -7.96 -0.18 -14.95
N LYS A 222 -8.10 -0.93 -13.86
CA LYS A 222 -9.35 -1.01 -13.09
C LYS A 222 -9.07 -0.55 -11.66
N ALA A 223 -9.19 0.77 -11.44
CA ALA A 223 -9.03 1.37 -10.14
C ALA A 223 -9.91 2.62 -10.01
N LEU A 224 -10.34 2.93 -8.78
CA LEU A 224 -11.12 4.13 -8.48
C LEU A 224 -10.24 5.38 -8.45
N ASP A 225 -9.01 5.25 -7.96
CA ASP A 225 -8.00 6.32 -7.89
C ASP A 225 -6.75 5.87 -8.65
N VAL A 226 -6.37 6.62 -9.67
CA VAL A 226 -5.23 6.33 -10.55
C VAL A 226 -4.25 7.50 -10.49
N GLU A 227 -3.01 7.23 -10.06
CA GLU A 227 -1.92 8.19 -9.97
C GLU A 227 -0.72 7.68 -10.77
N ILE A 228 -0.31 8.42 -11.83
CA ILE A 228 0.73 7.96 -12.74
C ILE A 228 1.72 9.10 -13.02
N LYS A 229 3.01 8.83 -12.76
CA LYS A 229 4.13 9.68 -13.13
C LYS A 229 5.07 8.92 -14.07
N GLY A 230 5.76 9.65 -14.95
CA GLY A 230 6.76 9.09 -15.85
C GLY A 230 6.19 8.23 -16.98
N SER A 231 4.89 8.34 -17.32
CA SER A 231 4.31 7.59 -18.44
C SER A 231 4.76 8.14 -19.80
N LYS A 232 4.61 7.31 -20.83
CA LYS A 232 4.84 7.68 -22.24
C LYS A 232 3.55 8.13 -22.95
N ILE A 233 2.47 8.33 -22.21
CA ILE A 233 1.19 8.75 -22.78
C ILE A 233 1.33 10.15 -23.36
N THR A 234 1.02 10.28 -24.63
CA THR A 234 1.06 11.55 -25.36
C THR A 234 -0.20 12.38 -25.07
N ASN A 235 -0.13 13.69 -25.37
CA ASN A 235 -1.27 14.59 -25.20
C ASN A 235 -2.46 14.19 -26.07
N VAL A 236 -2.22 13.69 -27.28
CA VAL A 236 -3.26 13.16 -28.19
C VAL A 236 -3.93 11.91 -27.60
N GLU A 237 -3.13 11.00 -27.02
CA GLU A 237 -3.67 9.82 -26.33
C GLU A 237 -4.43 10.19 -25.07
N MET A 238 -4.01 11.23 -24.34
CA MET A 238 -4.76 11.74 -23.19
C MET A 238 -6.10 12.35 -23.60
N ASN A 239 -6.14 13.13 -24.68
CA ASN A 239 -7.40 13.59 -25.28
C ASN A 239 -8.30 12.42 -25.66
N ALA A 240 -7.78 11.40 -26.36
CA ALA A 240 -8.52 10.20 -26.73
C ALA A 240 -9.06 9.43 -25.51
N PHE A 241 -8.30 9.40 -24.41
CA PHE A 241 -8.75 8.83 -23.14
C PHE A 241 -9.95 9.59 -22.57
N LEU A 242 -9.88 10.93 -22.50
CA LEU A 242 -10.98 11.77 -22.01
C LEU A 242 -12.25 11.60 -22.86
N ILE A 243 -12.10 11.60 -24.19
CA ILE A 243 -13.23 11.34 -25.12
C ILE A 243 -13.83 9.95 -24.88
N SER A 244 -13.00 8.92 -24.69
CA SER A 244 -13.45 7.56 -24.40
C SER A 244 -14.19 7.48 -23.06
N TRP A 245 -13.75 8.23 -22.05
CA TRP A 245 -14.42 8.36 -20.76
C TRP A 245 -15.78 9.07 -20.91
N MET A 246 -15.85 10.19 -21.64
CA MET A 246 -17.09 10.90 -21.94
C MET A 246 -18.12 10.01 -22.64
N MET A 247 -17.66 9.10 -23.51
CA MET A 247 -18.49 8.12 -24.19
C MET A 247 -18.85 6.90 -23.34
N SER A 248 -18.47 6.85 -22.05
CA SER A 248 -18.67 5.70 -21.16
C SER A 248 -18.01 4.39 -21.65
N LYS A 249 -16.92 4.47 -22.41
CA LYS A 249 -16.23 3.31 -22.98
C LYS A 249 -15.12 2.76 -22.06
N CYS A 250 -14.63 3.56 -21.12
CA CYS A 250 -13.59 3.16 -20.17
C CYS A 250 -13.79 3.85 -18.83
N HIS A 251 -13.21 3.28 -17.76
CA HIS A 251 -13.10 3.88 -16.43
C HIS A 251 -14.41 4.48 -15.87
N GLN A 252 -15.52 3.75 -15.99
CA GLN A 252 -16.83 4.26 -15.51
C GLN A 252 -16.83 4.50 -14.00
N ASP A 253 -16.07 3.73 -13.24
CA ASP A 253 -16.01 3.79 -11.78
C ASP A 253 -14.89 4.72 -11.25
N ILE A 254 -14.13 5.39 -12.15
CA ILE A 254 -13.03 6.26 -11.71
C ILE A 254 -13.57 7.45 -10.91
N VAL A 255 -12.96 7.70 -9.77
CA VAL A 255 -13.22 8.84 -8.90
C VAL A 255 -12.17 9.93 -9.07
N ARG A 256 -10.91 9.50 -9.25
CA ARG A 256 -9.78 10.41 -9.44
C ARG A 256 -8.77 9.85 -10.42
N LEU A 257 -8.32 10.70 -11.33
CA LEU A 257 -7.14 10.46 -12.16
C LEU A 257 -6.13 11.58 -11.93
N GLU A 258 -4.89 11.23 -11.65
CA GLU A 258 -3.76 12.14 -11.64
C GLU A 258 -2.67 11.57 -12.53
N ILE A 259 -2.31 12.27 -13.59
CA ILE A 259 -1.33 11.79 -14.58
C ILE A 259 -0.38 12.91 -15.00
N GLN A 260 0.92 12.58 -15.05
CA GLN A 260 1.92 13.50 -15.57
C GLN A 260 1.73 13.70 -17.08
N VAL A 261 1.75 14.95 -17.53
CA VAL A 261 1.67 15.38 -18.93
C VAL A 261 2.89 16.22 -19.30
N ASN A 262 3.26 16.21 -20.59
CA ASN A 262 4.64 16.53 -20.94
C ASN A 262 4.96 17.99 -21.28
N ASP A 263 3.99 18.94 -21.43
CA ASP A 263 4.32 20.31 -21.87
C ASP A 263 3.19 21.32 -21.58
N PRO A 264 3.50 22.64 -21.35
CA PRO A 264 2.48 23.69 -21.21
C PRO A 264 1.58 23.88 -22.44
N GLU A 265 2.09 23.70 -23.66
CA GLU A 265 1.27 23.70 -24.89
C GLU A 265 0.30 22.52 -24.98
N THR A 266 0.43 21.60 -24.08
CA THR A 266 -0.32 20.41 -23.84
C THR A 266 -1.83 20.64 -23.62
N ARG A 267 -2.22 21.75 -23.01
CA ARG A 267 -3.62 22.00 -22.60
C ARG A 267 -4.55 22.04 -23.79
N ASP A 268 -4.17 22.74 -24.85
CA ASP A 268 -5.00 22.92 -26.02
C ASP A 268 -5.26 21.60 -26.76
N VAL A 269 -4.22 20.76 -26.84
CA VAL A 269 -4.32 19.43 -27.45
C VAL A 269 -5.19 18.50 -26.61
N ILE A 270 -4.99 18.48 -25.29
CA ILE A 270 -5.78 17.60 -24.39
C ILE A 270 -7.23 18.04 -24.33
N LEU A 271 -7.49 19.36 -24.35
CA LEU A 271 -8.82 19.94 -24.20
C LEU A 271 -9.53 20.21 -25.55
N ASP A 272 -9.00 19.68 -26.65
CA ASP A 272 -9.73 19.67 -27.95
C ASP A 272 -10.90 18.67 -27.91
N LEU A 273 -11.89 18.99 -27.06
CA LEU A 273 -13.10 18.23 -26.80
C LEU A 273 -14.17 19.16 -26.18
N PRO A 274 -15.45 18.80 -26.22
CA PRO A 274 -16.51 19.58 -25.58
C PRO A 274 -16.28 19.73 -24.06
N HIS A 275 -16.14 20.96 -23.59
CA HIS A 275 -15.91 21.26 -22.19
C HIS A 275 -16.55 22.60 -21.78
N GLU A 276 -16.66 22.82 -20.47
CA GLU A 276 -17.15 24.07 -19.85
C GLU A 276 -16.10 24.59 -18.87
N ILE A 277 -15.71 25.85 -19.02
CA ILE A 277 -14.78 26.48 -18.08
C ILE A 277 -15.57 27.03 -16.90
N ILE A 278 -15.20 26.58 -15.69
CA ILE A 278 -15.83 27.01 -14.44
C ILE A 278 -14.99 28.11 -13.81
N ASP A 279 -15.68 29.20 -13.41
CA ASP A 279 -15.03 30.34 -12.78
C ASP A 279 -14.30 29.96 -11.48
N ASN A 280 -13.14 30.57 -11.25
CA ASN A 280 -12.32 30.35 -10.05
C ASN A 280 -13.00 30.74 -8.73
N ASP A 281 -14.05 31.57 -8.79
CA ASP A 281 -14.85 31.95 -7.61
C ASP A 281 -15.81 30.84 -7.18
N VAL A 282 -16.06 29.85 -8.05
CA VAL A 282 -16.89 28.69 -7.74
C VAL A 282 -16.10 27.67 -6.96
N ILE A 283 -16.49 27.42 -5.71
CA ILE A 283 -15.92 26.36 -4.86
C ILE A 283 -16.82 25.14 -4.94
N ARG A 284 -16.22 24.00 -5.24
CA ARG A 284 -16.92 22.71 -5.26
C ARG A 284 -16.24 21.72 -4.31
N GLU A 285 -17.04 20.85 -3.75
CA GLU A 285 -16.55 19.77 -2.90
C GLU A 285 -16.79 18.43 -3.62
N GLY A 286 -15.71 17.66 -3.79
CA GLY A 286 -15.74 16.28 -4.23
C GLY A 286 -15.33 15.37 -3.09
N ARG A 287 -15.49 14.06 -3.28
CA ARG A 287 -15.04 13.07 -2.31
C ARG A 287 -14.07 12.10 -2.95
N THR A 288 -13.02 11.73 -2.24
CA THR A 288 -12.17 10.60 -2.60
C THR A 288 -12.93 9.29 -2.42
N PHE A 289 -12.37 8.19 -2.92
CA PHE A 289 -12.91 6.85 -2.64
C PHE A 289 -12.92 6.50 -1.13
N LYS A 290 -12.09 7.18 -0.30
CA LYS A 290 -12.09 7.08 1.18
C LYS A 290 -13.09 8.03 1.85
N ASN A 291 -13.97 8.68 1.08
CA ASN A 291 -14.92 9.66 1.57
C ASN A 291 -14.29 10.94 2.16
N GLU A 292 -13.01 11.20 1.85
CA GLU A 292 -12.32 12.44 2.22
C GLU A 292 -12.78 13.58 1.32
N ILE A 293 -13.04 14.73 1.89
CA ILE A 293 -13.51 15.92 1.13
C ILE A 293 -12.33 16.55 0.39
N ILE A 294 -12.47 16.68 -0.93
CA ILE A 294 -11.58 17.48 -1.76
C ILE A 294 -12.31 18.78 -2.13
N ARG A 295 -11.69 19.91 -1.82
CA ARG A 295 -12.19 21.23 -2.23
C ARG A 295 -11.43 21.71 -3.45
N MET A 296 -12.17 22.13 -4.48
CA MET A 296 -11.64 22.68 -5.71
C MET A 296 -12.23 24.06 -5.99
N ARG A 297 -11.43 24.93 -6.61
CA ARG A 297 -11.87 26.23 -7.12
C ARG A 297 -11.77 26.21 -8.64
N GLY A 298 -12.87 26.55 -9.32
CA GLY A 298 -12.93 26.54 -10.77
C GLY A 298 -12.66 25.19 -11.37
N GLY A 299 -12.06 25.17 -12.56
CA GLY A 299 -11.67 23.98 -13.31
C GLY A 299 -12.35 23.91 -14.68
N ILE A 300 -12.18 22.77 -15.32
CA ILE A 300 -12.71 22.51 -16.67
C ILE A 300 -13.58 21.25 -16.59
N ASP A 301 -14.88 21.44 -16.84
CA ASP A 301 -15.84 20.36 -16.76
C ASP A 301 -16.02 19.66 -18.11
N ILE A 302 -15.97 18.35 -18.07
CA ILE A 302 -16.36 17.46 -19.15
C ILE A 302 -17.52 16.58 -18.68
N LYS A 303 -18.47 16.31 -19.56
CA LYS A 303 -19.66 15.53 -19.21
C LYS A 303 -19.63 14.17 -19.86
N ARG A 304 -19.88 13.14 -19.07
CA ARG A 304 -20.05 11.77 -19.54
C ARG A 304 -21.50 11.52 -19.97
N ASN A 305 -21.71 10.60 -20.88
CA ASN A 305 -23.03 10.33 -21.46
C ASN A 305 -24.11 9.91 -20.43
N ASP A 306 -23.70 9.40 -19.26
CA ASP A 306 -24.59 9.03 -18.16
C ASP A 306 -24.90 10.18 -17.18
N GLY A 307 -24.38 11.39 -17.46
CA GLY A 307 -24.60 12.59 -16.64
C GLY A 307 -23.49 12.85 -15.62
N ALA A 308 -22.52 11.95 -15.40
CA ALA A 308 -21.39 12.21 -14.52
C ALA A 308 -20.54 13.37 -15.06
N THR A 309 -20.04 14.20 -14.15
CA THR A 309 -19.17 15.34 -14.49
C THR A 309 -17.75 15.07 -14.00
N GLY A 310 -16.78 15.13 -14.88
CA GLY A 310 -15.36 15.13 -14.57
C GLY A 310 -14.80 16.53 -14.62
N THR A 311 -14.23 17.00 -13.51
CA THR A 311 -13.56 18.31 -13.47
C THR A 311 -12.06 18.13 -13.61
N ILE A 312 -11.51 18.75 -14.64
CA ILE A 312 -10.07 18.73 -14.96
C ILE A 312 -9.43 20.01 -14.42
N TYR A 313 -8.27 19.84 -13.83
CA TYR A 313 -7.36 20.94 -13.50
C TYR A 313 -5.91 20.51 -13.67
N PHE A 314 -5.04 21.48 -13.95
CA PHE A 314 -3.61 21.25 -14.11
C PHE A 314 -2.88 21.82 -12.89
N LYS A 315 -1.99 21.01 -12.32
CA LYS A 315 -1.19 21.34 -11.14
C LYS A 315 0.29 21.10 -11.44
N ILE A 316 1.15 21.95 -10.93
CA ILE A 316 2.60 21.72 -10.93
C ILE A 316 2.95 20.99 -9.64
N ASP A 317 3.60 19.85 -9.76
CA ASP A 317 4.15 19.04 -8.66
C ASP A 317 5.67 18.90 -8.86
N GLY A 318 6.44 19.69 -8.11
CA GLY A 318 7.87 19.89 -8.41
C GLY A 318 8.05 20.53 -9.79
N ASP A 319 8.81 19.85 -10.67
CA ASP A 319 9.04 20.28 -12.05
C ASP A 319 8.06 19.61 -13.05
N GLN A 320 7.06 18.88 -12.55
CA GLN A 320 6.16 18.09 -13.39
C GLN A 320 4.78 18.75 -13.49
N LEU A 321 4.26 18.81 -14.72
CA LEU A 321 2.86 19.21 -14.94
C LEU A 321 1.98 17.97 -14.80
N MET A 322 1.01 18.06 -13.90
CA MET A 322 0.03 17.00 -13.63
C MET A 322 -1.35 17.41 -14.13
N LEU A 323 -1.97 16.57 -14.94
CA LEU A 323 -3.41 16.63 -15.19
C LEU A 323 -4.11 15.89 -14.06
N ASN A 324 -5.07 16.55 -13.43
CA ASN A 324 -5.95 15.96 -12.44
C ASN A 324 -7.38 15.99 -12.95
N MET A 325 -8.10 14.89 -12.81
CA MET A 325 -9.53 14.80 -13.06
C MET A 325 -10.22 14.22 -11.82
N ILE A 326 -11.23 14.88 -11.33
CA ILE A 326 -12.08 14.40 -10.24
C ILE A 326 -13.49 14.25 -10.77
N VAL A 327 -14.07 13.07 -10.56
CA VAL A 327 -15.41 12.73 -11.05
C VAL A 327 -16.41 12.96 -9.91
N PHE A 328 -17.41 13.78 -10.22
CA PHE A 328 -18.56 14.00 -9.35
C PHE A 328 -19.71 13.12 -9.88
N CYS A 329 -20.04 12.08 -9.12
CA CYS A 329 -21.31 11.40 -9.34
C CYS A 329 -22.40 12.26 -8.71
N LEU A 330 -23.43 12.60 -9.45
CA LEU A 330 -24.67 13.09 -8.89
C LEU A 330 -25.29 11.92 -8.12
N TYR A 331 -24.93 11.76 -6.85
CA TYR A 331 -25.76 10.94 -5.97
C TYR A 331 -27.00 11.78 -5.64
N GLU A 332 -28.12 11.44 -6.26
CA GLU A 332 -29.44 11.85 -5.81
C GLU A 332 -29.74 11.24 -4.44
#